data_ce9536ba1fa073958557e1ed1fb79ce9
#
_entry.id   ce9536ba1fa073958557e1ed1fb79ce9
#
_cell.length_a   1.000
_cell.length_b   1.000
_cell.length_c   1.000
_cell.angle_alpha   90.00
_cell.angle_beta   90.00
_cell.angle_gamma   90.00
#
_symmetry.space_group_name_H-M   'P 1'
#
loop_
_entity.id
_entity.type
_entity.pdbx_description
1 polymer ?
#
loop_
_entity_poly.entity_id
_entity_poly.type
_entity_poly.pdbx_seq_one_letter_code
_entity_poly.pdbx_strand_id
1 'polypeptide(L)'
;MTGSSVTELSSTTLRRSKGRKVRPGDDLLVRYQGQLLTGEQFDANFDFSDFEAVPGREPFEFTLGAGDVIQGWDQGLEGARIGEVRRLLIPADLAYGASGAGDRIPPNSDLDFIVEPLAVRPGGSGTAVFQTFKDFGIKTRKIGLTAELLASYVDIKIGLDGADAIEGGDEADLLIGLKGRDQLTGGLGADVLIGGKDKDTLIYGGVKESPARQGRSDHLLGFHRKDRIDLSAVAKELQFIGRDRFSGTAGDVRFNKERLELDKDGDGSADLALLMPGVKSLKPSNLIL
;
A
#
# COMPACT_ATOMS: atom_id res chain seq x y z
N MET A 1 -11.58 -18.41 28.31
CA MET A 1 -11.32 -16.98 28.17
C MET A 1 -12.56 -16.39 27.55
N THR A 2 -13.27 -15.53 28.28
CA THR A 2 -14.48 -14.84 27.77
C THR A 2 -14.01 -13.82 26.76
N GLY A 3 -14.14 -14.16 25.47
CA GLY A 3 -13.90 -13.21 24.38
C GLY A 3 -14.86 -12.02 24.54
N SER A 4 -14.35 -10.80 24.34
CA SER A 4 -15.18 -9.60 24.30
C SER A 4 -16.21 -9.77 23.18
N SER A 5 -17.50 -9.90 23.52
CA SER A 5 -18.56 -9.90 22.50
C SER A 5 -18.76 -8.47 21.97
N VAL A 6 -19.01 -8.36 20.67
CA VAL A 6 -19.37 -7.09 20.02
C VAL A 6 -20.86 -6.88 20.28
N THR A 7 -21.22 -5.82 20.99
CA THR A 7 -22.62 -5.53 21.32
C THR A 7 -23.32 -4.62 20.29
N GLU A 8 -22.52 -3.87 19.53
CA GLU A 8 -23.01 -2.94 18.50
C GLU A 8 -22.07 -2.94 17.30
N LEU A 9 -22.62 -2.66 16.12
CA LEU A 9 -21.82 -2.46 14.91
C LEU A 9 -20.84 -1.30 15.11
N SER A 10 -19.54 -1.61 14.94
CA SER A 10 -18.49 -0.59 14.98
C SER A 10 -17.81 -0.47 13.62
N SER A 11 -17.62 0.77 13.19
CA SER A 11 -16.90 1.08 11.92
C SER A 11 -15.73 2.00 12.19
N THR A 12 -14.52 1.55 11.85
CA THR A 12 -13.28 2.30 11.99
C THR A 12 -12.64 2.50 10.63
N THR A 13 -12.29 3.75 10.28
CA THR A 13 -11.58 4.03 9.03
C THR A 13 -10.08 3.76 9.21
N LEU A 14 -9.56 2.79 8.48
CA LEU A 14 -8.13 2.44 8.42
C LEU A 14 -7.38 3.25 7.37
N ARG A 15 -8.03 3.56 6.24
CA ARG A 15 -7.50 4.45 5.19
C ARG A 15 -8.56 5.43 4.76
N ARG A 16 -8.26 6.71 4.78
CA ARG A 16 -9.17 7.76 4.32
C ARG A 16 -9.05 7.99 2.82
N SER A 17 -10.20 8.23 2.19
CA SER A 17 -10.28 8.61 0.78
C SER A 17 -11.11 9.88 0.60
N LYS A 18 -10.90 10.56 -0.52
CA LYS A 18 -11.73 11.67 -1.02
C LYS A 18 -12.64 11.24 -2.16
N GLY A 19 -12.68 9.94 -2.46
CA GLY A 19 -13.53 9.37 -3.49
C GLY A 19 -15.02 9.62 -3.25
N ARG A 20 -15.83 9.25 -4.22
CA ARG A 20 -17.28 9.39 -4.13
C ARG A 20 -17.82 8.60 -2.94
N LYS A 21 -18.76 9.18 -2.19
CA LYS A 21 -19.50 8.47 -1.15
C LYS A 21 -20.44 7.44 -1.76
N VAL A 22 -20.48 6.25 -1.16
CA VAL A 22 -21.45 5.20 -1.50
C VAL A 22 -22.76 5.43 -0.76
N ARG A 23 -23.87 4.99 -1.36
CA ARG A 23 -25.23 5.18 -0.87
C ARG A 23 -26.04 3.90 -1.07
N PRO A 24 -27.09 3.68 -0.28
CA PRO A 24 -28.05 2.61 -0.57
C PRO A 24 -28.55 2.67 -2.03
N GLY A 25 -28.61 1.51 -2.69
CA GLY A 25 -28.94 1.36 -4.10
C GLY A 25 -27.78 1.52 -5.06
N ASP A 26 -26.57 1.80 -4.59
CA ASP A 26 -25.37 1.76 -5.43
C ASP A 26 -24.84 0.31 -5.52
N ASP A 27 -24.44 -0.14 -6.72
CA ASP A 27 -23.66 -1.39 -6.86
C ASP A 27 -22.22 -1.10 -6.51
N LEU A 28 -21.66 -1.88 -5.61
CA LEU A 28 -20.29 -1.76 -5.13
C LEU A 28 -19.44 -2.91 -5.63
N LEU A 29 -18.22 -2.60 -6.05
CA LEU A 29 -17.14 -3.56 -6.23
C LEU A 29 -16.17 -3.40 -5.07
N VAL A 30 -15.92 -4.46 -4.30
CA VAL A 30 -15.12 -4.40 -3.07
C VAL A 30 -14.00 -5.42 -3.01
N ARG A 31 -12.91 -5.02 -2.34
CA ARG A 31 -11.94 -5.94 -1.72
C ARG A 31 -12.31 -6.14 -0.27
N TYR A 32 -12.10 -7.34 0.25
CA TYR A 32 -12.39 -7.62 1.66
C TYR A 32 -11.56 -8.75 2.23
N GLN A 33 -11.47 -8.74 3.55
CA GLN A 33 -10.93 -9.80 4.39
C GLN A 33 -11.86 -9.96 5.59
N GLY A 34 -12.33 -11.16 5.85
CA GLY A 34 -13.24 -11.49 6.95
C GLY A 34 -12.65 -12.56 7.85
N GLN A 35 -12.68 -12.27 9.17
CA GLN A 35 -12.18 -13.18 10.21
C GLN A 35 -13.12 -13.20 11.42
N LEU A 36 -13.03 -14.27 12.20
CA LEU A 36 -13.62 -14.34 13.53
C LEU A 36 -12.86 -13.42 14.48
N LEU A 37 -13.45 -13.03 15.61
CA LEU A 37 -12.73 -12.26 16.64
C LEU A 37 -11.54 -13.02 17.25
N THR A 38 -11.44 -14.33 17.00
CA THR A 38 -10.26 -15.14 17.36
C THR A 38 -9.05 -14.87 16.46
N GLY A 39 -9.24 -14.18 15.33
CA GLY A 39 -8.24 -13.97 14.30
C GLY A 39 -8.25 -15.04 13.20
N GLU A 40 -9.11 -16.04 13.28
CA GLU A 40 -9.24 -17.06 12.25
C GLU A 40 -9.97 -16.50 11.01
N GLN A 41 -9.27 -16.44 9.88
CA GLN A 41 -9.82 -15.97 8.61
C GLN A 41 -10.76 -17.03 8.01
N PHE A 42 -11.98 -16.64 7.67
CA PHE A 42 -12.96 -17.54 7.04
C PHE A 42 -13.17 -17.23 5.56
N ASP A 43 -12.99 -15.99 5.12
CA ASP A 43 -13.13 -15.61 3.71
C ASP A 43 -12.38 -14.31 3.39
N ALA A 44 -11.82 -14.22 2.17
CA ALA A 44 -11.17 -13.03 1.66
C ALA A 44 -11.03 -13.08 0.14
N ASN A 45 -10.99 -11.92 -0.51
CA ASN A 45 -10.51 -11.76 -1.88
C ASN A 45 -9.26 -10.88 -1.94
N PHE A 46 -8.84 -10.31 -0.81
CA PHE A 46 -7.67 -9.47 -0.67
C PHE A 46 -7.08 -9.62 0.73
N ASP A 47 -5.76 -9.70 0.83
CA ASP A 47 -5.03 -9.67 2.09
C ASP A 47 -4.56 -8.24 2.36
N PHE A 48 -5.03 -7.64 3.45
CA PHE A 48 -4.66 -6.28 3.85
C PHE A 48 -3.38 -6.24 4.68
N SER A 49 -2.74 -7.36 4.99
CA SER A 49 -1.46 -7.39 5.70
C SER A 49 -0.26 -7.26 4.76
N ASP A 50 -0.36 -7.79 3.56
CA ASP A 50 0.66 -7.74 2.52
C ASP A 50 0.22 -6.95 1.26
N PHE A 51 -1.03 -6.46 1.25
CA PHE A 51 -1.64 -5.69 0.16
C PHE A 51 -1.73 -6.47 -1.15
N GLU A 52 -2.03 -7.77 -1.07
CA GLU A 52 -2.13 -8.66 -2.22
C GLU A 52 -3.53 -9.19 -2.46
N ALA A 53 -3.85 -9.43 -3.74
CA ALA A 53 -5.07 -10.14 -4.12
C ALA A 53 -4.92 -11.62 -3.76
N VAL A 54 -5.97 -12.22 -3.21
CA VAL A 54 -6.00 -13.67 -2.99
C VAL A 54 -6.08 -14.38 -4.36
N PRO A 55 -5.14 -15.26 -4.71
CA PRO A 55 -5.10 -15.91 -6.02
C PRO A 55 -6.41 -16.60 -6.40
N GLY A 56 -6.92 -16.30 -7.60
CA GLY A 56 -8.17 -16.86 -8.11
C GLY A 56 -9.44 -16.30 -7.47
N ARG A 57 -9.33 -15.20 -6.72
CA ARG A 57 -10.47 -14.50 -6.13
C ARG A 57 -10.62 -13.13 -6.76
N GLU A 58 -11.75 -12.88 -7.39
CA GLU A 58 -12.08 -11.56 -7.94
C GLU A 58 -12.69 -10.65 -6.88
N PRO A 59 -12.62 -9.32 -7.05
CA PRO A 59 -13.38 -8.39 -6.25
C PRO A 59 -14.88 -8.73 -6.26
N PHE A 60 -15.53 -8.56 -5.11
CA PHE A 60 -16.91 -8.93 -4.90
C PHE A 60 -17.87 -7.80 -5.25
N GLU A 61 -18.94 -8.08 -6.00
CA GLU A 61 -19.96 -7.10 -6.40
C GLU A 61 -21.29 -7.38 -5.70
N PHE A 62 -21.93 -6.33 -5.18
CA PHE A 62 -23.26 -6.39 -4.56
C PHE A 62 -23.94 -5.01 -4.55
N THR A 63 -25.26 -4.97 -4.39
CA THR A 63 -26.02 -3.72 -4.25
C THR A 63 -26.16 -3.34 -2.77
N LEU A 64 -25.63 -2.19 -2.35
CA LEU A 64 -25.70 -1.71 -0.97
C LEU A 64 -27.14 -1.47 -0.53
N GLY A 65 -27.53 -2.05 0.61
CA GLY A 65 -28.88 -1.89 1.18
C GLY A 65 -29.96 -2.73 0.52
N ALA A 66 -29.62 -3.62 -0.40
CA ALA A 66 -30.57 -4.54 -1.03
C ALA A 66 -30.77 -5.85 -0.23
N GLY A 67 -29.95 -6.11 0.79
CA GLY A 67 -29.94 -7.36 1.51
C GLY A 67 -29.20 -8.49 0.79
N ASP A 68 -28.37 -8.15 -0.17
CA ASP A 68 -27.50 -9.11 -0.88
C ASP A 68 -26.37 -9.65 0.03
N VAL A 69 -26.06 -8.89 1.10
CA VAL A 69 -25.02 -9.16 2.08
C VAL A 69 -25.55 -9.11 3.50
N ILE A 70 -24.75 -9.47 4.49
CA ILE A 70 -25.13 -9.35 5.91
C ILE A 70 -25.44 -7.90 6.27
N GLN A 71 -26.39 -7.70 7.21
CA GLN A 71 -26.83 -6.36 7.60
C GLN A 71 -25.67 -5.46 8.09
N GLY A 72 -24.68 -6.07 8.74
CA GLY A 72 -23.48 -5.36 9.17
C GLY A 72 -22.71 -4.69 8.04
N TRP A 73 -22.71 -5.25 6.84
CA TRP A 73 -22.12 -4.62 5.66
C TRP A 73 -23.01 -3.51 5.11
N ASP A 74 -24.31 -3.76 4.94
CA ASP A 74 -25.26 -2.75 4.45
C ASP A 74 -25.21 -1.48 5.31
N GLN A 75 -25.18 -1.64 6.63
CA GLN A 75 -25.12 -0.51 7.57
C GLN A 75 -23.70 0.07 7.69
N GLY A 76 -22.67 -0.79 7.80
CA GLY A 76 -21.30 -0.39 8.05
C GLY A 76 -20.61 0.31 6.88
N LEU A 77 -21.05 0.03 5.65
CA LEU A 77 -20.50 0.64 4.44
C LEU A 77 -21.28 1.87 3.96
N GLU A 78 -22.47 2.14 4.51
CA GLU A 78 -23.17 3.36 4.17
C GLU A 78 -22.31 4.61 4.45
N GLY A 79 -22.25 5.49 3.45
CA GLY A 79 -21.43 6.70 3.51
C GLY A 79 -19.93 6.50 3.44
N ALA A 80 -19.44 5.27 3.29
CA ALA A 80 -18.06 5.01 2.93
C ALA A 80 -17.69 5.70 1.62
N ARG A 81 -16.40 5.78 1.32
CA ARG A 81 -15.93 6.37 0.05
C ARG A 81 -15.18 5.34 -0.77
N ILE A 82 -15.22 5.48 -2.08
CA ILE A 82 -14.35 4.71 -2.97
C ILE A 82 -12.90 4.92 -2.54
N GLY A 83 -12.14 3.83 -2.36
CA GLY A 83 -10.77 3.84 -1.88
C GLY A 83 -10.61 4.05 -0.36
N GLU A 84 -11.69 4.19 0.40
CA GLU A 84 -11.65 4.16 1.86
C GLU A 84 -11.56 2.71 2.34
N VAL A 85 -10.67 2.42 3.28
CA VAL A 85 -10.64 1.10 3.95
C VAL A 85 -11.30 1.23 5.30
N ARG A 86 -12.30 0.41 5.55
CA ARG A 86 -13.00 0.32 6.83
C ARG A 86 -12.78 -1.03 7.49
N ARG A 87 -12.59 -1.01 8.81
CA ARG A 87 -12.75 -2.19 9.65
C ARG A 87 -14.14 -2.14 10.27
N LEU A 88 -14.88 -3.23 10.12
CA LEU A 88 -16.22 -3.40 10.66
C LEU A 88 -16.19 -4.52 11.70
N LEU A 89 -16.48 -4.20 12.96
CA LEU A 89 -16.77 -5.21 13.97
C LEU A 89 -18.27 -5.39 14.02
N ILE A 90 -18.73 -6.57 13.66
CA ILE A 90 -20.14 -6.88 13.38
C ILE A 90 -20.63 -7.90 14.40
N PRO A 91 -21.62 -7.55 15.25
CA PRO A 91 -22.21 -8.50 16.16
C PRO A 91 -22.97 -9.60 15.40
N ALA A 92 -23.06 -10.78 15.98
CA ALA A 92 -23.67 -11.95 15.36
C ALA A 92 -25.08 -11.67 14.80
N ASP A 93 -25.88 -10.84 15.47
CA ASP A 93 -27.25 -10.50 15.07
C ASP A 93 -27.31 -9.74 13.74
N LEU A 94 -26.26 -9.01 13.37
CA LEU A 94 -26.12 -8.31 12.09
C LEU A 94 -25.30 -9.11 11.08
N ALA A 95 -24.93 -10.36 11.42
CA ALA A 95 -24.18 -11.30 10.61
C ALA A 95 -25.00 -12.56 10.33
N TYR A 96 -24.54 -13.73 10.77
CA TYR A 96 -25.18 -15.02 10.51
C TYR A 96 -25.96 -15.57 11.71
N GLY A 97 -26.03 -14.84 12.83
CA GLY A 97 -26.87 -15.14 14.00
C GLY A 97 -26.62 -16.54 14.60
N ALA A 98 -27.70 -17.11 15.11
CA ALA A 98 -27.69 -18.42 15.76
C ALA A 98 -27.43 -19.58 14.79
N SER A 99 -27.48 -19.36 13.49
CA SER A 99 -27.26 -20.41 12.48
C SER A 99 -25.77 -20.55 12.14
N GLY A 100 -24.98 -19.49 12.25
CA GLY A 100 -23.62 -19.45 11.68
C GLY A 100 -23.65 -19.59 10.15
N ALA A 101 -22.50 -19.89 9.52
CA ALA A 101 -22.41 -20.10 8.08
C ALA A 101 -21.35 -21.16 7.74
N GLY A 102 -21.79 -22.26 7.11
CA GLY A 102 -20.95 -23.40 6.77
C GLY A 102 -20.16 -23.92 7.97
N ASP A 103 -18.98 -24.48 7.69
CA ASP A 103 -18.10 -25.04 8.72
C ASP A 103 -17.13 -23.99 9.32
N ARG A 104 -17.10 -22.78 8.75
CA ARG A 104 -16.11 -21.76 9.10
C ARG A 104 -16.62 -20.68 10.06
N ILE A 105 -17.93 -20.46 10.10
CA ILE A 105 -18.52 -19.44 10.98
C ILE A 105 -19.48 -20.12 11.97
N PRO A 106 -19.02 -20.37 13.20
CA PRO A 106 -19.88 -21.00 14.23
C PRO A 106 -21.12 -20.16 14.54
N PRO A 107 -22.18 -20.77 15.13
CA PRO A 107 -23.33 -20.05 15.64
C PRO A 107 -22.94 -18.93 16.62
N ASN A 108 -23.63 -17.80 16.52
CA ASN A 108 -23.45 -16.62 17.37
C ASN A 108 -22.01 -16.01 17.31
N SER A 109 -21.36 -16.11 16.15
CA SER A 109 -20.05 -15.51 15.95
C SER A 109 -20.15 -14.05 15.59
N ASP A 110 -19.46 -13.21 16.35
CA ASP A 110 -19.16 -11.85 15.93
C ASP A 110 -18.03 -11.87 14.88
N LEU A 111 -18.11 -10.94 13.93
CA LEU A 111 -17.20 -10.92 12.79
C LEU A 111 -16.38 -9.63 12.75
N ASP A 112 -15.16 -9.75 12.23
CA ASP A 112 -14.24 -8.65 11.97
C ASP A 112 -13.92 -8.63 10.47
N PHE A 113 -14.37 -7.58 9.79
CA PHE A 113 -14.11 -7.39 8.36
C PHE A 113 -13.27 -6.16 8.11
N ILE A 114 -12.34 -6.27 7.17
CA ILE A 114 -11.71 -5.13 6.51
C ILE A 114 -12.28 -5.07 5.10
N VAL A 115 -12.80 -3.90 4.69
CA VAL A 115 -13.48 -3.74 3.39
C VAL A 115 -13.04 -2.44 2.73
N GLU A 116 -12.76 -2.52 1.41
CA GLU A 116 -12.43 -1.39 0.54
C GLU A 116 -13.37 -1.34 -0.66
N PRO A 117 -14.24 -0.32 -0.80
CA PRO A 117 -14.95 -0.06 -2.04
C PRO A 117 -13.98 0.44 -3.13
N LEU A 118 -13.78 -0.37 -4.18
CA LEU A 118 -12.91 -0.04 -5.33
C LEU A 118 -13.61 0.81 -6.36
N ALA A 119 -14.87 0.49 -6.59
CA ALA A 119 -15.72 1.16 -7.57
C ALA A 119 -17.16 1.19 -7.13
N VAL A 120 -17.93 2.08 -7.73
CA VAL A 120 -19.38 2.17 -7.52
C VAL A 120 -20.08 2.45 -8.85
N ARG A 121 -21.21 1.74 -9.08
CA ARG A 121 -22.17 2.07 -10.15
C ARG A 121 -23.40 2.72 -9.50
N PRO A 122 -23.61 4.02 -9.69
CA PRO A 122 -24.68 4.76 -9.02
C PRO A 122 -26.08 4.24 -9.34
N GLY A 123 -26.87 3.90 -8.31
CA GLY A 123 -28.25 3.45 -8.45
C GLY A 123 -28.41 2.21 -9.35
N GLY A 124 -27.42 1.30 -9.38
CA GLY A 124 -27.42 0.09 -10.21
C GLY A 124 -27.38 0.32 -11.72
N SER A 125 -27.31 1.57 -12.15
CA SER A 125 -27.31 1.94 -13.57
C SER A 125 -26.33 3.11 -13.83
N GLY A 126 -25.75 3.14 -15.01
CA GLY A 126 -24.80 4.20 -15.41
C GLY A 126 -23.35 3.75 -15.44
N THR A 127 -22.45 4.71 -15.57
CA THR A 127 -21.01 4.46 -15.67
C THR A 127 -20.40 4.21 -14.29
N ALA A 128 -19.66 3.12 -14.14
CA ALA A 128 -18.90 2.84 -12.93
C ALA A 128 -17.86 3.93 -12.66
N VAL A 129 -17.73 4.33 -11.40
CA VAL A 129 -16.74 5.29 -10.91
C VAL A 129 -15.71 4.53 -10.10
N PHE A 130 -14.46 4.53 -10.54
CA PHE A 130 -13.35 3.84 -9.90
C PHE A 130 -12.55 4.79 -9.02
N GLN A 131 -11.81 4.23 -8.07
CA GLN A 131 -10.82 4.98 -7.29
C GLN A 131 -9.73 5.56 -8.19
N THR A 132 -9.18 6.70 -7.78
CA THR A 132 -8.10 7.39 -8.49
C THR A 132 -7.03 7.86 -7.52
N PHE A 133 -5.80 8.07 -7.98
CA PHE A 133 -4.72 8.62 -7.14
C PHE A 133 -5.08 9.96 -6.48
N LYS A 134 -5.95 10.75 -7.13
CA LYS A 134 -6.46 12.01 -6.57
C LYS A 134 -7.27 11.78 -5.29
N ASP A 135 -7.98 10.65 -5.17
CA ASP A 135 -8.80 10.31 -4.01
C ASP A 135 -7.95 10.09 -2.77
N PHE A 136 -6.71 9.65 -2.96
CA PHE A 136 -5.68 9.53 -1.91
C PHE A 136 -4.89 10.82 -1.68
N GLY A 137 -5.16 11.88 -2.46
CA GLY A 137 -4.45 13.16 -2.38
C GLY A 137 -3.09 13.14 -3.08
N ILE A 138 -2.79 12.12 -3.86
CA ILE A 138 -1.57 12.00 -4.65
C ILE A 138 -1.68 12.89 -5.89
N LYS A 139 -0.80 13.89 -5.97
CA LYS A 139 -0.71 14.80 -7.12
C LYS A 139 0.31 14.26 -8.12
N THR A 140 -0.09 13.25 -8.89
CA THR A 140 0.77 12.50 -9.81
C THR A 140 1.70 13.38 -10.64
N ARG A 141 1.16 14.43 -11.26
CA ARG A 141 1.95 15.38 -12.06
C ARG A 141 3.03 16.11 -11.24
N LYS A 142 2.79 16.37 -9.94
CA LYS A 142 3.74 17.09 -9.08
C LYS A 142 4.93 16.21 -8.70
N ILE A 143 4.71 14.93 -8.53
CA ILE A 143 5.75 13.97 -8.12
C ILE A 143 6.39 13.25 -9.31
N GLY A 144 5.97 13.55 -10.54
CA GLY A 144 6.55 12.95 -11.75
C GLY A 144 5.98 11.57 -12.12
N LEU A 145 4.87 11.15 -11.52
CA LEU A 145 4.20 9.89 -11.87
C LEU A 145 3.41 10.08 -13.18
N THR A 146 3.96 9.61 -14.28
CA THR A 146 3.38 9.71 -15.62
C THR A 146 2.51 8.51 -15.99
N ALA A 147 1.68 8.64 -17.02
CA ALA A 147 0.88 7.51 -17.52
C ALA A 147 1.75 6.38 -18.10
N GLU A 148 2.88 6.72 -18.70
CA GLU A 148 3.84 5.74 -19.23
C GLU A 148 4.46 4.95 -18.08
N LEU A 149 4.85 5.63 -17.01
CA LEU A 149 5.39 5.01 -15.81
C LEU A 149 4.34 4.07 -15.17
N LEU A 150 3.08 4.52 -15.09
CA LEU A 150 1.96 3.71 -14.55
C LEU A 150 1.67 2.45 -15.38
N ALA A 151 1.87 2.50 -16.69
CA ALA A 151 1.60 1.37 -17.56
C ALA A 151 2.66 0.26 -17.49
N SER A 152 3.78 0.50 -16.80
CA SER A 152 4.89 -0.45 -16.71
C SER A 152 4.86 -1.31 -15.44
N TYR A 153 3.93 -1.05 -14.50
CA TYR A 153 3.87 -1.78 -13.23
C TYR A 153 2.92 -2.96 -13.29
N VAL A 154 3.36 -4.05 -12.64
CA VAL A 154 2.56 -5.29 -12.50
C VAL A 154 1.62 -5.13 -11.32
N ASP A 155 2.11 -4.67 -10.18
CA ASP A 155 1.31 -4.46 -8.99
C ASP A 155 1.28 -3.01 -8.52
N ILE A 156 0.15 -2.61 -7.95
CA ILE A 156 -0.03 -1.32 -7.28
C ILE A 156 -0.49 -1.58 -5.85
N LYS A 157 0.42 -1.40 -4.90
CA LYS A 157 0.14 -1.59 -3.47
C LYS A 157 -0.01 -0.24 -2.78
N ILE A 158 -1.14 -0.02 -2.11
CA ILE A 158 -1.44 1.24 -1.42
C ILE A 158 -1.71 0.96 0.05
N GLY A 159 -0.87 1.48 0.92
CA GLY A 159 -0.95 1.33 2.37
C GLY A 159 -2.20 1.94 3.02
N LEU A 160 -2.24 1.87 4.32
CA LEU A 160 -3.30 2.40 5.16
C LEU A 160 -2.93 3.80 5.71
N ASP A 161 -3.73 4.34 6.63
CA ASP A 161 -3.40 5.56 7.38
C ASP A 161 -2.67 5.14 8.69
N GLY A 162 -1.46 4.67 8.63
CA GLY A 162 -0.70 4.18 9.76
C GLY A 162 0.70 3.77 9.35
N ALA A 163 1.45 3.13 10.21
CA ALA A 163 2.75 2.60 9.86
C ALA A 163 2.58 1.26 9.13
N ASP A 164 2.93 1.23 7.86
CA ASP A 164 2.80 0.07 7.00
C ASP A 164 4.19 -0.49 6.63
N ALA A 165 4.25 -1.80 6.39
CA ALA A 165 5.36 -2.48 5.74
C ALA A 165 4.85 -3.01 4.40
N ILE A 166 5.39 -2.48 3.29
CA ILE A 166 4.91 -2.80 1.94
C ILE A 166 6.10 -3.34 1.13
N GLU A 167 5.95 -4.55 0.63
CA GLU A 167 6.94 -5.23 -0.20
C GLU A 167 6.40 -5.41 -1.62
N GLY A 168 7.21 -5.13 -2.63
CA GLY A 168 6.89 -5.31 -4.05
C GLY A 168 7.00 -6.77 -4.47
N GLY A 169 8.19 -7.21 -4.78
CA GLY A 169 8.48 -8.56 -5.26
C GLY A 169 9.62 -8.61 -6.25
N ASP A 170 9.45 -9.43 -7.29
CA ASP A 170 10.51 -9.62 -8.29
C ASP A 170 10.28 -8.81 -9.59
N GLU A 171 9.14 -8.17 -9.73
CA GLU A 171 8.74 -7.44 -10.93
C GLU A 171 8.66 -5.92 -10.64
N ALA A 172 8.37 -5.12 -11.65
CA ALA A 172 8.27 -3.68 -11.49
C ALA A 172 6.94 -3.29 -10.81
N ASP A 173 7.01 -2.66 -9.64
CA ASP A 173 5.89 -2.36 -8.76
C ASP A 173 5.73 -0.88 -8.45
N LEU A 174 4.51 -0.48 -8.09
CA LEU A 174 4.20 0.84 -7.56
C LEU A 174 3.75 0.72 -6.09
N LEU A 175 4.61 1.14 -5.17
CA LEU A 175 4.36 1.09 -3.74
C LEU A 175 4.06 2.48 -3.18
N ILE A 176 2.98 2.63 -2.42
CA ILE A 176 2.52 3.91 -1.88
C ILE A 176 2.16 3.77 -0.40
N GLY A 177 2.94 4.38 0.51
CA GLY A 177 2.71 4.36 1.95
C GLY A 177 1.54 5.24 2.41
N LEU A 178 1.34 6.42 1.83
CA LEU A 178 0.34 7.46 2.16
C LEU A 178 0.65 8.26 3.42
N LYS A 179 0.13 7.90 4.58
CA LYS A 179 0.36 8.53 5.87
C LYS A 179 0.87 7.50 6.84
N GLY A 180 1.87 7.88 7.58
CA GLY A 180 2.45 7.00 8.57
C GLY A 180 3.96 7.05 8.56
N ARG A 181 4.55 6.09 9.23
CA ARG A 181 5.99 5.84 9.16
C ARG A 181 6.18 4.52 8.46
N ASP A 182 6.16 4.59 7.14
CA ASP A 182 6.06 3.42 6.31
C ASP A 182 7.44 2.86 6.00
N GLN A 183 7.50 1.56 5.81
CA GLN A 183 8.65 0.84 5.31
C GLN A 183 8.30 0.29 3.93
N LEU A 184 9.04 0.69 2.91
CA LEU A 184 8.83 0.28 1.53
C LEU A 184 10.06 -0.47 1.03
N THR A 185 9.87 -1.69 0.55
CA THR A 185 10.88 -2.52 -0.10
C THR A 185 10.39 -2.85 -1.50
N GLY A 186 11.02 -2.30 -2.54
CA GLY A 186 10.63 -2.57 -3.94
C GLY A 186 10.87 -4.02 -4.31
N GLY A 187 12.02 -4.56 -3.94
CA GLY A 187 12.46 -5.87 -4.34
C GLY A 187 13.27 -5.83 -5.64
N LEU A 188 13.14 -6.88 -6.46
CA LEU A 188 13.72 -6.83 -7.81
C LEU A 188 12.75 -6.08 -8.74
N GLY A 189 13.29 -5.45 -9.78
CA GLY A 189 12.45 -4.74 -10.71
C GLY A 189 12.98 -3.34 -11.03
N ALA A 190 12.12 -2.52 -11.55
CA ALA A 190 12.33 -1.08 -11.68
C ALA A 190 11.11 -0.41 -11.02
N ASP A 191 11.18 -0.25 -9.71
CA ASP A 191 10.04 0.09 -8.88
C ASP A 191 9.81 1.58 -8.76
N VAL A 192 8.59 1.96 -8.39
CA VAL A 192 8.29 3.30 -7.92
C VAL A 192 7.84 3.26 -6.48
N LEU A 193 8.59 3.92 -5.61
CA LEU A 193 8.34 4.02 -4.19
C LEU A 193 7.91 5.45 -3.83
N ILE A 194 6.75 5.57 -3.19
CA ILE A 194 6.18 6.83 -2.72
C ILE A 194 5.87 6.68 -1.23
N GLY A 195 6.75 7.12 -0.34
CA GLY A 195 6.52 7.07 1.10
C GLY A 195 5.27 7.84 1.50
N GLY A 196 5.15 9.08 1.05
CA GLY A 196 3.96 9.88 1.27
C GLY A 196 4.15 10.97 2.30
N LYS A 197 3.45 10.94 3.44
CA LYS A 197 3.59 11.89 4.54
C LYS A 197 4.36 11.25 5.68
N ASP A 198 4.88 12.15 6.56
CA ASP A 198 5.58 11.81 7.80
C ASP A 198 7.02 11.34 7.56
N LYS A 199 7.49 10.28 8.13
CA LYS A 199 8.87 9.83 8.03
C LYS A 199 8.90 8.39 7.57
N ASP A 200 9.24 8.20 6.33
CA ASP A 200 9.25 6.90 5.70
C ASP A 200 10.66 6.35 5.57
N THR A 201 10.78 5.04 5.42
CA THR A 201 12.04 4.35 5.19
C THR A 201 11.91 3.47 3.94
N LEU A 202 12.78 3.73 2.97
CA LEU A 202 12.87 2.96 1.75
C LEU A 202 14.07 2.03 1.89
N ILE A 203 13.83 0.71 1.84
CA ILE A 203 14.78 -0.32 2.27
C ILE A 203 15.32 -1.06 1.05
N TYR A 204 16.62 -1.27 1.04
CA TYR A 204 17.34 -2.01 0.01
C TYR A 204 18.23 -3.08 0.65
N GLY A 205 18.07 -4.33 0.22
CA GLY A 205 18.84 -5.48 0.67
C GLY A 205 20.05 -5.80 -0.21
N GLY A 206 20.08 -5.28 -1.45
CA GLY A 206 21.15 -5.57 -2.38
C GLY A 206 21.19 -4.70 -3.63
N VAL A 207 22.33 -4.67 -4.33
CA VAL A 207 22.49 -3.87 -5.57
C VAL A 207 21.63 -4.36 -6.74
N LYS A 208 21.12 -5.59 -6.68
CA LYS A 208 20.26 -6.16 -7.73
C LYS A 208 18.85 -5.58 -7.70
N GLU A 209 18.42 -5.03 -6.58
CA GLU A 209 17.08 -4.46 -6.42
C GLU A 209 16.94 -3.17 -7.23
N SER A 210 18.00 -2.37 -7.31
CA SER A 210 18.00 -1.15 -8.14
C SER A 210 19.33 -0.97 -8.85
N PRO A 211 19.65 -1.82 -9.84
CA PRO A 211 20.95 -1.78 -10.52
C PRO A 211 21.13 -0.47 -11.29
N ALA A 212 22.35 0.05 -11.30
CA ALA A 212 22.70 1.32 -11.92
C ALA A 212 22.67 1.32 -13.47
N ARG A 213 21.74 0.55 -14.06
CA ARG A 213 21.55 0.42 -15.51
C ARG A 213 20.31 1.21 -15.95
N GLN A 214 20.39 1.81 -17.13
CA GLN A 214 19.25 2.56 -17.69
C GLN A 214 17.98 1.68 -17.77
N GLY A 215 16.86 2.21 -17.26
CA GLY A 215 15.56 1.55 -17.27
C GLY A 215 15.39 0.40 -16.27
N ARG A 216 16.33 0.23 -15.31
CA ARG A 216 16.27 -0.79 -14.25
C ARG A 216 16.43 -0.23 -12.84
N SER A 217 16.64 1.08 -12.73
CA SER A 217 16.79 1.74 -11.44
C SER A 217 15.43 2.21 -10.94
N ASP A 218 15.22 2.13 -9.65
CA ASP A 218 13.99 2.56 -9.00
C ASP A 218 13.80 4.07 -9.02
N HIS A 219 12.56 4.48 -8.90
CA HIS A 219 12.15 5.86 -8.79
C HIS A 219 11.57 6.14 -7.40
N LEU A 220 12.26 6.98 -6.62
CA LEU A 220 11.77 7.48 -5.34
C LEU A 220 11.04 8.81 -5.57
N LEU A 221 9.72 8.74 -5.68
CA LEU A 221 8.91 9.92 -6.01
C LEU A 221 8.37 10.61 -4.76
N GLY A 222 8.42 11.94 -4.75
CA GLY A 222 7.90 12.71 -3.63
C GLY A 222 8.73 12.59 -2.35
N PHE A 223 9.98 12.15 -2.44
CA PHE A 223 10.89 11.99 -1.30
C PHE A 223 11.03 13.27 -0.48
N HIS A 224 10.79 13.20 0.81
CA HIS A 224 10.80 14.33 1.73
C HIS A 224 12.07 14.34 2.60
N ARG A 225 12.37 15.52 3.14
CA ARG A 225 13.56 15.70 4.00
C ARG A 225 13.59 14.85 5.27
N LYS A 226 12.46 14.24 5.66
CA LYS A 226 12.35 13.37 6.84
C LYS A 226 12.55 11.91 6.50
N ASP A 227 12.37 11.56 5.23
CA ASP A 227 12.47 10.19 4.77
C ASP A 227 13.91 9.71 4.80
N ARG A 228 14.06 8.41 4.83
CA ARG A 228 15.34 7.73 4.85
C ARG A 228 15.42 6.66 3.77
N ILE A 229 16.62 6.47 3.28
CA ILE A 229 16.98 5.33 2.45
C ILE A 229 17.90 4.45 3.30
N ASP A 230 17.50 3.22 3.50
CA ASP A 230 18.27 2.23 4.24
C ASP A 230 19.06 1.35 3.27
N LEU A 231 20.37 1.49 3.31
CA LEU A 231 21.34 0.72 2.52
C LEU A 231 22.19 -0.21 3.40
N SER A 232 21.91 -0.27 4.70
CA SER A 232 22.77 -0.98 5.67
C SER A 232 22.93 -2.47 5.38
N ALA A 233 21.96 -3.08 4.66
CA ALA A 233 22.05 -4.48 4.22
C ALA A 233 22.76 -4.66 2.87
N VAL A 234 22.97 -3.58 2.08
CA VAL A 234 23.54 -3.67 0.73
C VAL A 234 25.04 -3.97 0.78
N ALA A 235 25.77 -3.29 1.67
CA ALA A 235 27.20 -3.49 1.89
C ALA A 235 27.60 -3.05 3.30
N LYS A 236 28.80 -3.48 3.75
CA LYS A 236 29.43 -3.00 4.99
C LYS A 236 30.24 -1.74 4.68
N GLU A 237 30.42 -0.91 5.71
CA GLU A 237 31.32 0.25 5.66
C GLU A 237 30.96 1.27 4.57
N LEU A 238 29.65 1.55 4.40
CA LEU A 238 29.19 2.55 3.46
C LEU A 238 29.54 3.96 3.94
N GLN A 239 29.97 4.82 3.01
CA GLN A 239 30.34 6.22 3.27
C GLN A 239 29.65 7.17 2.32
N PHE A 240 28.90 8.15 2.87
CA PHE A 240 28.30 9.21 2.05
C PHE A 240 29.32 10.30 1.73
N ILE A 241 29.75 10.37 0.46
CA ILE A 241 30.74 11.32 -0.05
C ILE A 241 30.12 12.60 -0.68
N GLY A 242 28.82 12.82 -0.50
CA GLY A 242 28.13 14.01 -0.99
C GLY A 242 27.96 14.02 -2.51
N ARG A 243 28.57 14.97 -3.20
CA ARG A 243 28.54 15.11 -4.67
C ARG A 243 29.87 14.77 -5.35
N ASP A 244 30.83 14.34 -4.58
CA ASP A 244 32.16 14.05 -5.10
C ASP A 244 32.14 12.87 -6.08
N ARG A 245 33.19 12.73 -6.84
CA ARG A 245 33.40 11.53 -7.67
C ARG A 245 33.73 10.36 -6.77
N PHE A 246 33.37 9.16 -7.19
CA PHE A 246 33.84 7.95 -6.53
C PHE A 246 35.35 7.98 -6.37
N SER A 247 35.77 7.66 -5.15
CA SER A 247 37.17 7.72 -4.79
C SER A 247 37.97 6.50 -5.28
N GLY A 248 37.27 5.46 -5.73
CA GLY A 248 37.85 4.13 -5.97
C GLY A 248 37.91 3.30 -4.68
N THR A 249 37.19 3.72 -3.64
CA THR A 249 37.02 2.97 -2.40
C THR A 249 35.65 2.31 -2.40
N ALA A 250 35.61 1.03 -2.08
CA ALA A 250 34.38 0.28 -1.96
C ALA A 250 33.47 0.91 -0.90
N GLY A 251 32.16 0.99 -1.21
CA GLY A 251 31.14 1.52 -0.31
C GLY A 251 30.88 3.04 -0.43
N ASP A 252 31.47 3.71 -1.41
CA ASP A 252 31.19 5.12 -1.67
C ASP A 252 29.74 5.34 -2.11
N VAL A 253 28.98 6.16 -1.35
CA VAL A 253 27.61 6.58 -1.66
C VAL A 253 27.61 8.07 -2.01
N ARG A 254 27.10 8.43 -3.18
CA ARG A 254 27.01 9.84 -3.60
C ARG A 254 25.61 10.22 -4.07
N PHE A 255 25.31 11.53 -4.03
CA PHE A 255 24.07 12.07 -4.58
C PHE A 255 24.36 13.20 -5.57
N ASN A 256 24.04 12.99 -6.83
CA ASN A 256 24.29 13.94 -7.89
C ASN A 256 23.16 13.95 -8.91
N LYS A 257 22.69 15.13 -9.34
CA LYS A 257 21.68 15.31 -10.38
C LYS A 257 20.41 14.44 -10.15
N GLU A 258 19.84 14.54 -8.95
CA GLU A 258 18.62 13.79 -8.57
C GLU A 258 18.81 12.26 -8.61
N ARG A 259 20.01 11.78 -8.41
CA ARG A 259 20.37 10.37 -8.42
C ARG A 259 21.26 10.04 -7.23
N LEU A 260 20.86 9.07 -6.41
CA LEU A 260 21.72 8.43 -5.42
C LEU A 260 22.42 7.26 -6.09
N GLU A 261 23.71 7.13 -5.87
CA GLU A 261 24.54 6.09 -6.48
C GLU A 261 25.44 5.48 -5.41
N LEU A 262 25.65 4.17 -5.50
CA LEU A 262 26.58 3.41 -4.66
C LEU A 262 27.57 2.66 -5.55
N ASP A 263 28.86 2.86 -5.30
CA ASP A 263 29.96 2.05 -5.81
C ASP A 263 30.30 1.02 -4.72
N LYS A 264 29.84 -0.21 -4.89
CA LYS A 264 29.95 -1.25 -3.86
C LYS A 264 31.36 -1.87 -3.80
N ASP A 265 31.99 -2.03 -4.93
CA ASP A 265 33.26 -2.74 -5.06
C ASP A 265 34.48 -1.84 -5.23
N GLY A 266 34.29 -0.51 -5.42
CA GLY A 266 35.35 0.48 -5.53
C GLY A 266 35.99 0.55 -6.93
N ASP A 267 35.28 0.10 -7.97
CA ASP A 267 35.80 0.16 -9.35
C ASP A 267 35.59 1.56 -9.99
N GLY A 268 34.93 2.48 -9.28
CA GLY A 268 34.64 3.83 -9.75
C GLY A 268 33.35 3.94 -10.56
N SER A 269 32.58 2.86 -10.67
CA SER A 269 31.30 2.80 -11.35
C SER A 269 30.17 2.54 -10.32
N ALA A 270 28.95 2.99 -10.63
CA ALA A 270 27.83 2.72 -9.73
C ALA A 270 27.27 1.31 -9.97
N ASP A 271 27.11 0.55 -8.89
CA ASP A 271 26.42 -0.74 -8.87
C ASP A 271 24.94 -0.61 -8.62
N LEU A 272 24.54 0.33 -7.73
CA LEU A 272 23.17 0.67 -7.42
C LEU A 272 22.90 2.13 -7.73
N ALA A 273 21.68 2.41 -8.21
CA ALA A 273 21.25 3.79 -8.43
C ALA A 273 19.75 3.97 -8.18
N LEU A 274 19.41 5.04 -7.47
CA LEU A 274 18.02 5.45 -7.19
C LEU A 274 17.75 6.79 -7.85
N LEU A 275 16.69 6.86 -8.65
CA LEU A 275 16.26 8.08 -9.31
C LEU A 275 15.31 8.85 -8.39
N MET A 276 15.62 10.11 -8.11
CA MET A 276 14.93 10.92 -7.10
C MET A 276 14.48 12.27 -7.68
N PRO A 277 13.53 12.27 -8.62
CA PRO A 277 13.09 13.48 -9.30
C PRO A 277 12.61 14.56 -8.33
N GLY A 278 13.12 15.79 -8.49
CA GLY A 278 12.78 16.94 -7.64
C GLY A 278 13.60 17.07 -6.37
N VAL A 279 14.39 16.08 -5.99
CA VAL A 279 15.30 16.17 -4.84
C VAL A 279 16.57 16.92 -5.23
N LYS A 280 16.83 18.05 -4.57
CA LYS A 280 17.99 18.91 -4.88
C LYS A 280 19.24 18.56 -4.09
N SER A 281 19.08 17.97 -2.91
CA SER A 281 20.19 17.53 -2.05
C SER A 281 19.72 16.49 -1.07
N LEU A 282 20.63 15.60 -0.69
CA LEU A 282 20.50 14.68 0.43
C LEU A 282 21.45 15.08 1.56
N LYS A 283 21.09 14.74 2.78
CA LYS A 283 21.92 14.84 3.97
C LYS A 283 22.30 13.47 4.48
N PRO A 284 23.39 13.32 5.21
CA PRO A 284 23.74 12.05 5.86
C PRO A 284 22.56 11.49 6.71
N SER A 285 21.76 12.37 7.32
CA SER A 285 20.58 11.96 8.12
C SER A 285 19.43 11.33 7.31
N ASN A 286 19.46 11.46 5.98
CA ASN A 286 18.52 10.78 5.08
C ASN A 286 18.96 9.36 4.73
N LEU A 287 20.13 8.94 5.17
CA LEU A 287 20.70 7.64 4.86
C LEU A 287 20.87 6.83 6.15
N ILE A 288 20.67 5.53 6.06
CA ILE A 288 21.08 4.51 7.00
C ILE A 288 22.11 3.66 6.25
N LEU A 289 23.37 3.77 6.68
CA LEU A 289 24.53 3.18 6.01
C LEU A 289 25.17 2.14 6.90
#